data_9103f93d2c7cb5184a921bbe95ae4c6f
#
_entry.id   9103f93d2c7cb5184a921bbe95ae4c6f
#
_cell.length_a   1.000
_cell.length_b   1.000
_cell.length_c   1.000
_cell.angle_alpha   90.00
_cell.angle_beta   90.00
_cell.angle_gamma   90.00
#
_symmetry.space_group_name_H-M   'P 1'
#
loop_
_entity.id
_entity.type
_entity.pdbx_description
1 polymer ?
#
loop_
_entity_poly.entity_id
_entity_poly.type
_entity_poly.pdbx_seq_one_letter_code
_entity_poly.pdbx_strand_id
1 'polypeptide(L)'
;MSYDNGLQFIHPNAKIGKGVTIGPFTVIEEDVVIGDNCRIGNNVSILNGARIGDNCQIFPGAVVSAIPQDLKYNNENTTLEIGNNVIIRECCTLNRGTVEAGRTAIADGCLLMAYVHVAHDCFVGKGCILANNVTLAGHIEIGNYARLGGMVAVHQFVRIGGHVMIGGGSLVRKDVPPYVVAAREPLSYAGINRVGLHRAKFSSDAIHHIEDIYRILFVRGLAIKKALATIEAEIEPSPYRDEIIGFVRAGKRGLMKGFRSLHPNGRVPEPALD
;
A
#
# COMPACT_ATOMS: atom_id res chain seq x y z
N MET A 1 23.92 -20.83 -8.48
CA MET A 1 23.90 -22.16 -7.84
C MET A 1 22.46 -22.64 -7.91
N SER A 2 22.16 -23.67 -8.67
CA SER A 2 20.84 -24.32 -8.65
C SER A 2 20.79 -25.20 -7.42
N TYR A 3 19.89 -24.92 -6.49
CA TYR A 3 19.68 -25.75 -5.29
C TYR A 3 18.63 -26.83 -5.61
N ASP A 4 18.85 -27.62 -6.63
CA ASP A 4 18.02 -28.80 -6.89
C ASP A 4 18.56 -29.99 -6.07
N ASN A 5 18.25 -29.99 -4.79
CA ASN A 5 18.70 -31.02 -3.84
C ASN A 5 17.56 -31.89 -3.31
N GLY A 6 16.36 -31.84 -3.92
CA GLY A 6 15.21 -32.59 -3.43
C GLY A 6 14.68 -32.15 -2.05
N LEU A 7 15.05 -30.95 -1.61
CA LEU A 7 14.63 -30.37 -0.32
C LEU A 7 13.45 -29.40 -0.46
N GLN A 8 12.93 -29.20 -1.67
CA GLN A 8 11.69 -28.41 -1.89
C GLN A 8 10.51 -29.35 -2.08
N PHE A 9 9.33 -28.89 -1.69
CA PHE A 9 8.07 -29.50 -2.08
C PHE A 9 7.39 -28.62 -3.12
N ILE A 10 7.40 -29.05 -4.37
CA ILE A 10 6.75 -28.35 -5.49
C ILE A 10 5.69 -29.26 -6.07
N HIS A 11 4.41 -28.84 -6.01
CA HIS A 11 3.33 -29.65 -6.56
C HIS A 11 3.47 -29.76 -8.09
N PRO A 12 3.29 -30.94 -8.70
CA PRO A 12 3.46 -31.13 -10.15
C PRO A 12 2.58 -30.26 -11.04
N ASN A 13 1.44 -29.81 -10.55
CA ASN A 13 0.50 -28.94 -11.27
C ASN A 13 0.85 -27.45 -11.15
N ALA A 14 1.77 -27.06 -10.27
CA ALA A 14 2.22 -25.68 -10.17
C ALA A 14 2.88 -25.23 -11.48
N LYS A 15 2.53 -24.03 -11.95
CA LYS A 15 3.08 -23.44 -13.17
C LYS A 15 4.23 -22.50 -12.82
N ILE A 16 5.44 -22.90 -13.16
CA ILE A 16 6.66 -22.14 -12.84
C ILE A 16 7.33 -21.68 -14.12
N GLY A 17 7.60 -20.37 -14.22
CA GLY A 17 8.24 -19.74 -15.35
C GLY A 17 9.72 -20.13 -15.51
N LYS A 18 10.34 -19.59 -16.56
CA LYS A 18 11.75 -19.84 -16.88
C LYS A 18 12.66 -19.04 -15.94
N GLY A 19 13.83 -19.60 -15.63
CA GLY A 19 14.85 -18.90 -14.85
C GLY A 19 14.49 -18.69 -13.37
N VAL A 20 13.45 -19.35 -12.86
CA VAL A 20 13.06 -19.30 -11.45
C VAL A 20 14.05 -20.07 -10.60
N THR A 21 14.48 -19.48 -9.50
CA THR A 21 15.33 -20.16 -8.49
C THR A 21 14.54 -20.31 -7.19
N ILE A 22 14.61 -21.50 -6.58
CA ILE A 22 13.82 -21.84 -5.38
C ILE A 22 14.77 -22.39 -4.32
N GLY A 23 14.76 -21.78 -3.13
CA GLY A 23 15.58 -22.22 -2.00
C GLY A 23 15.03 -23.48 -1.32
N PRO A 24 15.87 -24.13 -0.48
CA PRO A 24 15.47 -25.35 0.24
C PRO A 24 14.32 -25.08 1.23
N PHE A 25 13.58 -26.14 1.54
CA PHE A 25 12.44 -26.16 2.47
C PHE A 25 11.28 -25.23 2.07
N THR A 26 11.23 -24.82 0.79
CA THR A 26 10.12 -24.05 0.22
C THR A 26 9.02 -25.00 -0.22
N VAL A 27 7.77 -24.63 0.06
CA VAL A 27 6.56 -25.35 -0.31
C VAL A 27 5.80 -24.53 -1.36
N ILE A 28 5.43 -25.18 -2.49
CA ILE A 28 4.60 -24.58 -3.54
C ILE A 28 3.43 -25.53 -3.80
N GLU A 29 2.22 -25.03 -3.56
CA GLU A 29 1.00 -25.82 -3.71
C GLU A 29 0.49 -25.92 -5.17
N GLU A 30 -0.58 -26.65 -5.39
CA GLU A 30 -1.10 -27.07 -6.69
C GLU A 30 -1.54 -25.91 -7.58
N ASP A 31 -2.37 -24.99 -7.06
CA ASP A 31 -2.93 -23.87 -7.80
C ASP A 31 -2.06 -22.61 -7.67
N VAL A 32 -0.80 -22.73 -8.10
CA VAL A 32 0.18 -21.66 -8.06
C VAL A 32 0.70 -21.35 -9.47
N VAL A 33 0.80 -20.06 -9.79
CA VAL A 33 1.44 -19.58 -11.02
C VAL A 33 2.55 -18.58 -10.65
N ILE A 34 3.78 -18.83 -11.13
CA ILE A 34 4.96 -17.98 -10.92
C ILE A 34 5.53 -17.62 -12.29
N GLY A 35 5.73 -16.33 -12.54
CA GLY A 35 6.33 -15.79 -13.76
C GLY A 35 7.83 -16.06 -13.87
N ASP A 36 8.43 -15.51 -14.91
CA ASP A 36 9.83 -15.74 -15.25
C ASP A 36 10.81 -15.01 -14.30
N ASN A 37 12.01 -15.57 -14.16
CA ASN A 37 13.17 -14.98 -13.45
C ASN A 37 12.92 -14.63 -11.98
N CYS A 38 11.96 -15.25 -11.32
CA CYS A 38 11.69 -15.06 -9.91
C CYS A 38 12.76 -15.72 -9.04
N ARG A 39 13.06 -15.10 -7.88
CA ARG A 39 13.96 -15.64 -6.87
C ARG A 39 13.17 -15.88 -5.59
N ILE A 40 13.05 -17.15 -5.21
CA ILE A 40 12.31 -17.58 -4.02
C ILE A 40 13.32 -18.13 -3.01
N GLY A 41 13.35 -17.53 -1.83
CA GLY A 41 14.24 -17.89 -0.73
C GLY A 41 13.91 -19.27 -0.15
N ASN A 42 14.62 -19.62 0.88
CA ASN A 42 14.37 -20.84 1.66
C ASN A 42 13.21 -20.65 2.64
N ASN A 43 12.55 -21.74 3.03
CA ASN A 43 11.43 -21.74 3.98
C ASN A 43 10.28 -20.77 3.58
N VAL A 44 10.00 -20.63 2.29
CA VAL A 44 8.87 -19.86 1.77
C VAL A 44 7.69 -20.80 1.57
N SER A 45 6.49 -20.34 1.90
CA SER A 45 5.24 -21.07 1.60
C SER A 45 4.46 -20.28 0.55
N ILE A 46 4.27 -20.87 -0.64
CA ILE A 46 3.43 -20.30 -1.70
C ILE A 46 2.21 -21.22 -1.84
N LEU A 47 1.07 -20.71 -1.39
CA LEU A 47 -0.14 -21.49 -1.22
C LEU A 47 -1.10 -21.28 -2.40
N ASN A 48 -2.14 -22.12 -2.49
CA ASN A 48 -3.11 -22.09 -3.56
C ASN A 48 -3.70 -20.69 -3.79
N GLY A 49 -3.96 -20.37 -5.06
CA GLY A 49 -4.45 -19.06 -5.49
C GLY A 49 -3.38 -18.01 -5.72
N ALA A 50 -2.08 -18.30 -5.51
CA ALA A 50 -1.01 -17.38 -5.81
C ALA A 50 -0.81 -17.18 -7.33
N ARG A 51 -0.77 -15.92 -7.76
CA ARG A 51 -0.48 -15.49 -9.14
C ARG A 51 0.64 -14.45 -9.06
N ILE A 52 1.86 -14.86 -9.34
CA ILE A 52 3.08 -14.05 -9.17
C ILE A 52 3.64 -13.70 -10.55
N GLY A 53 3.85 -12.42 -10.80
CA GLY A 53 4.44 -11.91 -12.03
C GLY A 53 5.94 -12.17 -12.15
N ASP A 54 6.58 -11.53 -13.12
CA ASP A 54 7.98 -11.73 -13.46
C ASP A 54 8.94 -10.97 -12.56
N ASN A 55 10.18 -11.47 -12.45
CA ASN A 55 11.31 -10.81 -11.77
C ASN A 55 11.04 -10.51 -10.29
N CYS A 56 10.15 -11.24 -9.64
CA CYS A 56 9.85 -11.06 -8.23
C CYS A 56 10.92 -11.69 -7.33
N GLN A 57 11.10 -11.12 -6.14
CA GLN A 57 12.00 -11.64 -5.13
C GLN A 57 11.22 -11.89 -3.84
N ILE A 58 11.21 -13.14 -3.36
CA ILE A 58 10.51 -13.55 -2.15
C ILE A 58 11.55 -14.10 -1.17
N PHE A 59 11.64 -13.48 -0.03
CA PHE A 59 12.66 -13.74 0.97
C PHE A 59 12.20 -14.78 2.01
N PRO A 60 13.16 -15.35 2.78
CA PRO A 60 12.89 -16.45 3.68
C PRO A 60 11.73 -16.21 4.65
N GLY A 61 10.97 -17.27 4.91
CA GLY A 61 9.88 -17.27 5.88
C GLY A 61 8.61 -16.55 5.43
N ALA A 62 8.57 -16.01 4.21
CA ALA A 62 7.35 -15.39 3.69
C ALA A 62 6.27 -16.43 3.43
N VAL A 63 5.02 -16.07 3.74
CA VAL A 63 3.82 -16.86 3.46
C VAL A 63 2.94 -16.12 2.46
N VAL A 64 2.80 -16.67 1.28
CA VAL A 64 2.16 -16.04 0.12
C VAL A 64 0.86 -16.78 -0.20
N SER A 65 -0.26 -16.05 -0.30
CA SER A 65 -1.59 -16.58 -0.59
C SER A 65 -2.19 -17.47 0.50
N ALA A 66 -1.88 -17.17 1.78
CA ALA A 66 -2.58 -17.83 2.88
C ALA A 66 -4.09 -17.54 2.82
N ILE A 67 -4.88 -18.45 3.39
CA ILE A 67 -6.32 -18.23 3.54
C ILE A 67 -6.60 -16.96 4.34
N PRO A 68 -7.70 -16.24 4.03
CA PRO A 68 -8.10 -15.07 4.80
C PRO A 68 -8.26 -15.37 6.30
N GLN A 69 -7.84 -14.42 7.14
CA GLN A 69 -8.09 -14.47 8.59
C GLN A 69 -9.48 -13.87 8.89
N ASP A 70 -10.49 -14.26 8.13
CA ASP A 70 -11.87 -13.83 8.28
C ASP A 70 -12.73 -15.06 8.65
N LEU A 71 -13.47 -14.96 9.75
CA LEU A 71 -14.35 -16.05 10.22
C LEU A 71 -15.47 -16.39 9.25
N LYS A 72 -15.76 -15.52 8.29
CA LYS A 72 -16.75 -15.76 7.24
C LYS A 72 -16.21 -16.54 6.04
N TYR A 73 -14.88 -16.63 5.93
CA TYR A 73 -14.25 -17.35 4.82
C TYR A 73 -14.61 -18.83 4.84
N ASN A 74 -15.12 -19.35 3.74
CA ASN A 74 -15.62 -20.70 3.61
C ASN A 74 -14.94 -21.47 2.44
N ASN A 75 -13.62 -21.33 2.31
CA ASN A 75 -12.80 -21.98 1.27
C ASN A 75 -13.17 -21.59 -0.17
N GLU A 76 -13.61 -20.36 -0.39
CA GLU A 76 -13.90 -19.83 -1.71
C GLU A 76 -12.64 -19.84 -2.60
N ASN A 77 -12.84 -20.06 -3.89
CA ASN A 77 -11.75 -20.03 -4.87
C ASN A 77 -11.38 -18.58 -5.19
N THR A 78 -10.44 -18.03 -4.45
CA THR A 78 -9.97 -16.66 -4.54
C THR A 78 -8.46 -16.59 -4.73
N THR A 79 -7.94 -15.45 -5.14
CA THR A 79 -6.53 -15.30 -5.51
C THR A 79 -5.79 -14.24 -4.70
N LEU A 80 -4.46 -14.37 -4.70
CA LEU A 80 -3.52 -13.29 -4.44
C LEU A 80 -2.75 -13.02 -5.73
N GLU A 81 -2.89 -11.82 -6.28
CA GLU A 81 -2.22 -11.39 -7.49
C GLU A 81 -1.05 -10.45 -7.16
N ILE A 82 0.14 -10.80 -7.59
CA ILE A 82 1.38 -10.04 -7.39
C ILE A 82 1.93 -9.69 -8.77
N GLY A 83 2.10 -8.39 -9.02
CA GLY A 83 2.65 -7.87 -10.27
C GLY A 83 4.14 -8.18 -10.47
N ASN A 84 4.75 -7.53 -11.44
CA ASN A 84 6.15 -7.73 -11.79
C ASN A 84 7.09 -6.92 -10.90
N ASN A 85 8.34 -7.38 -10.76
CA ASN A 85 9.41 -6.68 -10.03
C ASN A 85 9.05 -6.36 -8.56
N VAL A 86 8.23 -7.19 -7.93
CA VAL A 86 7.85 -7.02 -6.51
C VAL A 86 8.88 -7.69 -5.62
N ILE A 87 9.24 -7.00 -4.53
CA ILE A 87 10.15 -7.52 -3.52
C ILE A 87 9.36 -7.75 -2.23
N ILE A 88 9.31 -9.00 -1.77
CA ILE A 88 8.65 -9.44 -0.54
C ILE A 88 9.74 -9.93 0.42
N ARG A 89 10.00 -9.15 1.46
CA ARG A 89 11.04 -9.43 2.44
C ARG A 89 10.61 -10.50 3.44
N GLU A 90 11.50 -10.76 4.38
CA GLU A 90 11.44 -11.88 5.32
C GLU A 90 10.14 -11.85 6.14
N CYS A 91 9.56 -13.03 6.33
CA CYS A 91 8.40 -13.27 7.20
C CYS A 91 7.17 -12.40 6.87
N CYS A 92 7.04 -11.89 5.65
CA CYS A 92 5.81 -11.27 5.20
C CYS A 92 4.67 -12.29 5.15
N THR A 93 3.44 -11.87 5.46
CA THR A 93 2.24 -12.70 5.36
C THR A 93 1.20 -12.02 4.48
N LEU A 94 0.84 -12.67 3.38
CA LEU A 94 -0.06 -12.11 2.37
C LEU A 94 -1.24 -13.06 2.20
N ASN A 95 -2.45 -12.58 2.50
CA ASN A 95 -3.65 -13.37 2.35
C ASN A 95 -4.28 -13.19 0.96
N ARG A 96 -4.87 -14.25 0.41
CA ARG A 96 -5.74 -14.15 -0.77
C ARG A 96 -7.06 -13.45 -0.43
N GLY A 97 -7.86 -13.12 -1.44
CA GLY A 97 -9.13 -12.43 -1.24
C GLY A 97 -10.22 -13.31 -0.62
N THR A 98 -11.36 -12.68 -0.31
CA THR A 98 -12.62 -13.35 0.01
C THR A 98 -13.57 -13.30 -1.20
N VAL A 99 -14.76 -13.86 -1.08
CA VAL A 99 -15.80 -13.78 -2.12
C VAL A 99 -16.17 -12.31 -2.45
N GLU A 100 -15.96 -11.38 -1.54
CA GLU A 100 -16.38 -9.98 -1.69
C GLU A 100 -15.61 -9.26 -2.80
N ALA A 101 -14.28 -9.39 -2.85
CA ALA A 101 -13.46 -8.85 -3.95
C ALA A 101 -12.89 -9.92 -4.88
N GLY A 102 -12.94 -11.20 -4.49
CA GLY A 102 -12.40 -12.33 -5.25
C GLY A 102 -10.87 -12.41 -5.22
N ARG A 103 -10.19 -11.34 -4.83
CA ARG A 103 -8.73 -11.28 -4.84
C ARG A 103 -8.15 -10.23 -3.90
N THR A 104 -6.92 -10.44 -3.49
CA THR A 104 -5.99 -9.43 -3.00
C THR A 104 -4.98 -9.12 -4.11
N ALA A 105 -4.59 -7.86 -4.30
CA ALA A 105 -3.69 -7.49 -5.38
C ALA A 105 -2.57 -6.55 -4.92
N ILE A 106 -1.34 -6.83 -5.37
CA ILE A 106 -0.14 -6.01 -5.19
C ILE A 106 0.42 -5.71 -6.56
N ALA A 107 0.39 -4.45 -6.98
CA ALA A 107 0.85 -4.05 -8.30
C ALA A 107 2.39 -4.03 -8.43
N ASP A 108 2.88 -3.76 -9.66
CA ASP A 108 4.28 -3.81 -10.02
C ASP A 108 5.19 -2.93 -9.16
N GLY A 109 6.40 -3.39 -8.96
CA GLY A 109 7.50 -2.61 -8.39
C GLY A 109 7.35 -2.27 -6.91
N CYS A 110 6.47 -2.95 -6.18
CA CYS A 110 6.30 -2.75 -4.75
C CYS A 110 7.44 -3.37 -3.93
N LEU A 111 7.76 -2.73 -2.82
CA LEU A 111 8.64 -3.25 -1.78
C LEU A 111 7.86 -3.45 -0.49
N LEU A 112 7.72 -4.70 -0.07
CA LEU A 112 7.19 -5.09 1.23
C LEU A 112 8.37 -5.50 2.12
N MET A 113 8.72 -4.67 3.09
CA MET A 113 9.82 -4.95 4.00
C MET A 113 9.43 -6.04 5.00
N ALA A 114 10.39 -6.48 5.80
CA ALA A 114 10.20 -7.62 6.69
C ALA A 114 9.00 -7.46 7.63
N TYR A 115 8.29 -8.58 7.84
CA TYR A 115 7.12 -8.69 8.71
C TYR A 115 5.89 -7.85 8.26
N VAL A 116 5.83 -7.42 7.01
CA VAL A 116 4.61 -6.78 6.48
C VAL A 116 3.49 -7.81 6.41
N HIS A 117 2.30 -7.40 6.88
CA HIS A 117 1.07 -8.16 6.73
C HIS A 117 0.10 -7.46 5.78
N VAL A 118 -0.40 -8.20 4.79
CA VAL A 118 -1.46 -7.75 3.89
C VAL A 118 -2.62 -8.73 4.02
N ALA A 119 -3.73 -8.29 4.62
CA ALA A 119 -4.94 -9.10 4.74
C ALA A 119 -5.71 -9.18 3.40
N HIS A 120 -6.79 -9.93 3.42
CA HIS A 120 -7.67 -10.19 2.28
C HIS A 120 -8.27 -8.93 1.64
N ASP A 121 -8.55 -8.99 0.36
CA ASP A 121 -9.24 -7.95 -0.41
C ASP A 121 -8.55 -6.58 -0.42
N CYS A 122 -7.24 -6.56 -0.15
CA CYS A 122 -6.43 -5.34 -0.24
C CYS A 122 -5.94 -5.11 -1.68
N PHE A 123 -5.89 -3.83 -2.09
CA PHE A 123 -5.30 -3.39 -3.35
C PHE A 123 -4.16 -2.43 -3.08
N VAL A 124 -2.93 -2.84 -3.39
CA VAL A 124 -1.72 -2.03 -3.25
C VAL A 124 -1.25 -1.57 -4.62
N GLY A 125 -1.28 -0.29 -4.85
CA GLY A 125 -0.90 0.35 -6.11
C GLY A 125 0.59 0.20 -6.44
N LYS A 126 0.94 0.59 -7.66
CA LYS A 126 2.28 0.45 -8.23
C LYS A 126 3.34 1.21 -7.43
N GLY A 127 4.51 0.60 -7.26
CA GLY A 127 5.69 1.25 -6.69
C GLY A 127 5.56 1.66 -5.23
N CYS A 128 4.63 1.06 -4.48
CA CYS A 128 4.47 1.32 -3.05
C CYS A 128 5.64 0.75 -2.24
N ILE A 129 5.95 1.40 -1.13
CA ILE A 129 6.89 0.89 -0.12
C ILE A 129 6.16 0.77 1.20
N LEU A 130 6.05 -0.45 1.70
CA LEU A 130 5.55 -0.77 3.02
C LEU A 130 6.76 -1.14 3.90
N ALA A 131 7.10 -0.29 4.87
CA ALA A 131 8.27 -0.52 5.72
C ALA A 131 7.99 -1.64 6.74
N ASN A 132 9.00 -2.01 7.52
CA ASN A 132 8.93 -3.13 8.46
C ASN A 132 7.70 -3.06 9.37
N ASN A 133 7.04 -4.20 9.56
CA ASN A 133 5.87 -4.36 10.43
C ASN A 133 4.64 -3.50 10.04
N VAL A 134 4.53 -3.03 8.81
CA VAL A 134 3.28 -2.44 8.33
C VAL A 134 2.22 -3.53 8.30
N THR A 135 1.05 -3.23 8.89
CA THR A 135 -0.07 -4.16 8.96
C THR A 135 -1.29 -3.55 8.29
N LEU A 136 -1.76 -4.20 7.24
CA LEU A 136 -2.99 -3.84 6.53
C LEU A 136 -4.10 -4.82 6.94
N ALA A 137 -5.18 -4.30 7.53
CA ALA A 137 -6.41 -5.08 7.71
C ALA A 137 -7.12 -5.29 6.35
N GLY A 138 -8.26 -6.00 6.33
CA GLY A 138 -8.97 -6.30 5.08
C GLY A 138 -9.54 -5.08 4.34
N HIS A 139 -9.70 -5.20 3.02
CA HIS A 139 -10.37 -4.22 2.13
C HIS A 139 -9.69 -2.84 2.09
N ILE A 140 -8.37 -2.78 2.16
CA ILE A 140 -7.61 -1.52 2.07
C ILE A 140 -7.23 -1.25 0.63
N GLU A 141 -7.40 0.01 0.21
CA GLU A 141 -6.92 0.49 -1.08
C GLU A 141 -5.76 1.47 -0.89
N ILE A 142 -4.61 1.19 -1.49
CA ILE A 142 -3.44 2.08 -1.47
C ILE A 142 -3.14 2.52 -2.91
N GLY A 143 -3.11 3.83 -3.13
CA GLY A 143 -2.74 4.44 -4.40
C GLY A 143 -1.26 4.29 -4.74
N ASN A 144 -0.91 4.56 -5.99
CA ASN A 144 0.43 4.37 -6.51
C ASN A 144 1.48 5.19 -5.75
N TYR A 145 2.68 4.64 -5.60
CA TYR A 145 3.86 5.30 -5.02
C TYR A 145 3.68 5.77 -3.57
N ALA A 146 2.70 5.25 -2.85
CA ALA A 146 2.55 5.53 -1.42
C ALA A 146 3.70 4.88 -0.61
N ARG A 147 4.08 5.53 0.48
CA ARG A 147 5.11 5.06 1.40
C ARG A 147 4.54 5.03 2.81
N LEU A 148 4.54 3.86 3.42
CA LEU A 148 4.10 3.66 4.80
C LEU A 148 5.33 3.36 5.66
N GLY A 149 5.56 4.20 6.65
CA GLY A 149 6.65 4.05 7.61
C GLY A 149 6.49 2.80 8.47
N GLY A 150 7.55 2.38 9.13
CA GLY A 150 7.54 1.16 9.93
C GLY A 150 6.47 1.19 11.03
N MET A 151 5.91 0.02 11.34
CA MET A 151 4.88 -0.16 12.38
C MET A 151 3.58 0.63 12.13
N VAL A 152 3.29 1.02 10.90
CA VAL A 152 1.99 1.61 10.53
C VAL A 152 0.94 0.51 10.53
N ALA A 153 -0.18 0.74 11.23
CA ALA A 153 -1.34 -0.14 11.23
C ALA A 153 -2.54 0.56 10.56
N VAL A 154 -3.13 -0.08 9.56
CA VAL A 154 -4.22 0.48 8.77
C VAL A 154 -5.51 -0.29 9.05
N HIS A 155 -6.54 0.43 9.48
CA HIS A 155 -7.86 -0.14 9.77
C HIS A 155 -8.58 -0.53 8.47
N GLN A 156 -9.40 -1.60 8.54
CA GLN A 156 -10.13 -2.11 7.38
C GLN A 156 -10.99 -1.05 6.68
N PHE A 157 -11.12 -1.18 5.36
CA PHE A 157 -11.85 -0.26 4.46
C PHE A 157 -11.27 1.14 4.35
N VAL A 158 -10.08 1.39 4.85
CA VAL A 158 -9.38 2.68 4.69
C VAL A 158 -8.80 2.78 3.29
N ARG A 159 -8.87 3.97 2.72
CA ARG A 159 -8.24 4.33 1.45
C ARG A 159 -7.08 5.28 1.67
N ILE A 160 -5.96 5.00 1.05
CA ILE A 160 -4.75 5.84 1.08
C ILE A 160 -4.44 6.25 -0.36
N GLY A 161 -4.39 7.55 -0.62
CA GLY A 161 -4.12 8.09 -1.95
C GLY A 161 -2.69 7.86 -2.45
N GLY A 162 -2.46 8.17 -3.72
CA GLY A 162 -1.15 8.08 -4.33
C GLY A 162 -0.14 9.09 -3.77
N HIS A 163 1.15 8.75 -3.84
CA HIS A 163 2.25 9.62 -3.40
C HIS A 163 2.18 10.09 -1.93
N VAL A 164 1.41 9.39 -1.10
CA VAL A 164 1.29 9.66 0.34
C VAL A 164 2.55 9.18 1.06
N MET A 165 2.95 9.91 2.11
CA MET A 165 3.89 9.46 3.12
C MET A 165 3.18 9.36 4.46
N ILE A 166 3.15 8.18 5.07
CA ILE A 166 2.65 7.98 6.44
C ILE A 166 3.83 7.77 7.37
N GLY A 167 3.91 8.59 8.41
CA GLY A 167 4.95 8.47 9.44
C GLY A 167 4.88 7.15 10.18
N GLY A 168 6.04 6.63 10.59
CA GLY A 168 6.13 5.37 11.33
C GLY A 168 5.33 5.39 12.64
N GLY A 169 4.86 4.21 13.08
CA GLY A 169 4.07 4.05 14.30
C GLY A 169 2.64 4.62 14.24
N SER A 170 2.18 5.06 13.07
CA SER A 170 0.86 5.69 12.93
C SER A 170 -0.28 4.67 12.90
N LEU A 171 -1.41 5.02 13.53
CA LEU A 171 -2.67 4.27 13.45
C LEU A 171 -3.63 4.95 12.45
N VAL A 172 -3.82 4.34 11.29
CA VAL A 172 -4.61 4.89 10.19
C VAL A 172 -6.04 4.38 10.27
N ARG A 173 -6.96 5.20 10.79
CA ARG A 173 -8.36 4.83 11.02
C ARG A 173 -9.33 5.48 10.04
N LYS A 174 -8.86 6.41 9.21
CA LYS A 174 -9.64 7.18 8.24
C LYS A 174 -8.86 7.35 6.94
N ASP A 175 -9.57 7.71 5.88
CA ASP A 175 -8.98 7.90 4.57
C ASP A 175 -7.91 9.00 4.57
N VAL A 176 -6.82 8.73 3.87
CA VAL A 176 -5.67 9.65 3.71
C VAL A 176 -5.62 10.06 2.24
N PRO A 177 -5.88 11.34 1.90
CA PRO A 177 -5.96 11.77 0.52
C PRO A 177 -4.57 11.80 -0.15
N PRO A 178 -4.46 11.83 -1.50
CA PRO A 178 -3.20 11.75 -2.21
C PRO A 178 -2.22 12.90 -1.90
N TYR A 179 -0.94 12.70 -2.15
CA TYR A 179 0.15 13.71 -2.11
C TYR A 179 0.55 14.25 -0.73
N VAL A 180 -0.01 13.78 0.35
CA VAL A 180 0.20 14.34 1.69
C VAL A 180 1.23 13.56 2.51
N VAL A 181 1.76 14.24 3.52
CA VAL A 181 2.36 13.61 4.70
C VAL A 181 1.28 13.51 5.77
N ALA A 182 1.08 12.31 6.30
CA ALA A 182 0.18 12.04 7.41
C ALA A 182 1.01 11.49 8.59
N ALA A 183 0.90 12.11 9.76
CA ALA A 183 1.66 11.74 10.94
C ALA A 183 0.91 12.11 12.22
N ARG A 184 1.49 11.80 13.37
CA ARG A 184 0.99 12.11 14.72
C ARG A 184 -0.09 11.14 15.20
N GLU A 185 -0.44 11.25 16.50
CA GLU A 185 -1.56 10.54 17.11
C GLU A 185 -2.50 11.58 17.75
N PRO A 186 -3.75 11.64 17.34
CA PRO A 186 -4.35 10.92 16.22
C PRO A 186 -3.80 11.39 14.86
N LEU A 187 -3.76 10.46 13.89
CA LEU A 187 -3.25 10.72 12.53
C LEU A 187 -3.88 11.98 11.94
N SER A 188 -3.05 12.88 11.46
CA SER A 188 -3.47 14.17 10.91
C SER A 188 -2.58 14.63 9.74
N TYR A 189 -3.09 15.57 8.98
CA TYR A 189 -2.34 16.24 7.91
C TYR A 189 -1.11 16.96 8.47
N ALA A 190 0.07 16.64 7.97
CA ALA A 190 1.35 17.24 8.36
C ALA A 190 2.02 18.04 7.23
N GLY A 191 1.28 18.33 6.16
CA GLY A 191 1.76 19.00 4.96
C GLY A 191 1.64 18.13 3.73
N ILE A 192 2.08 18.65 2.58
CA ILE A 192 2.21 17.87 1.35
C ILE A 192 3.56 17.12 1.33
N ASN A 193 3.61 16.00 0.65
CA ASN A 193 4.82 15.18 0.51
C ASN A 193 5.80 15.80 -0.52
N ARG A 194 6.29 17.03 -0.27
CA ARG A 194 7.17 17.76 -1.19
C ARG A 194 8.37 16.93 -1.64
N VAL A 195 9.06 16.28 -0.69
CA VAL A 195 10.23 15.46 -0.99
C VAL A 195 9.89 14.30 -1.92
N GLY A 196 8.81 13.59 -1.64
CA GLY A 196 8.34 12.48 -2.48
C GLY A 196 7.92 12.96 -3.88
N LEU A 197 7.23 14.08 -3.97
CA LEU A 197 6.78 14.67 -5.24
C LEU A 197 7.96 15.15 -6.09
N HIS A 198 8.95 15.83 -5.49
CA HIS A 198 10.18 16.21 -6.21
C HIS A 198 10.96 14.98 -6.74
N ARG A 199 11.09 13.92 -5.93
CA ARG A 199 11.72 12.66 -6.35
C ARG A 199 10.94 11.99 -7.50
N ALA A 200 9.62 12.14 -7.52
CA ALA A 200 8.74 11.68 -8.60
C ALA A 200 8.69 12.64 -9.79
N LYS A 201 9.52 13.70 -9.79
CA LYS A 201 9.68 14.70 -10.87
C LYS A 201 8.43 15.54 -11.15
N PHE A 202 7.61 15.79 -10.14
CA PHE A 202 6.57 16.81 -10.24
C PHE A 202 7.21 18.20 -10.37
N SER A 203 6.64 19.05 -11.22
CA SER A 203 7.11 20.44 -11.35
C SER A 203 6.81 21.24 -10.07
N SER A 204 7.57 22.31 -9.85
CA SER A 204 7.32 23.22 -8.71
C SER A 204 5.90 23.79 -8.75
N ASP A 205 5.39 24.12 -9.94
CA ASP A 205 4.04 24.65 -10.12
C ASP A 205 2.98 23.64 -9.75
N ALA A 206 3.15 22.35 -10.14
CA ALA A 206 2.26 21.28 -9.73
C ALA A 206 2.25 21.08 -8.21
N ILE A 207 3.41 21.16 -7.57
CA ILE A 207 3.54 21.04 -6.13
C ILE A 207 2.85 22.21 -5.41
N HIS A 208 3.06 23.46 -5.86
CA HIS A 208 2.36 24.63 -5.32
C HIS A 208 0.85 24.54 -5.52
N HIS A 209 0.41 24.09 -6.69
CA HIS A 209 -1.02 23.90 -6.97
C HIS A 209 -1.67 22.90 -6.01
N ILE A 210 -1.01 21.74 -5.77
CA ILE A 210 -1.46 20.75 -4.79
C ILE A 210 -1.51 21.37 -3.37
N GLU A 211 -0.53 22.17 -3.01
CA GLU A 211 -0.46 22.82 -1.69
C GLU A 211 -1.61 23.80 -1.49
N ASP A 212 -1.96 24.60 -2.51
CA ASP A 212 -3.10 25.52 -2.46
C ASP A 212 -4.41 24.81 -2.21
N ILE A 213 -4.62 23.64 -2.87
CA ILE A 213 -5.78 22.80 -2.63
C ILE A 213 -5.84 22.35 -1.16
N TYR A 214 -4.74 21.84 -0.61
CA TYR A 214 -4.70 21.35 0.77
C TYR A 214 -4.78 22.48 1.81
N ARG A 215 -4.35 23.69 1.49
CA ARG A 215 -4.57 24.86 2.33
C ARG A 215 -6.06 25.14 2.52
N ILE A 216 -6.85 25.02 1.45
CA ILE A 216 -8.31 25.18 1.55
C ILE A 216 -8.92 24.00 2.32
N LEU A 217 -8.52 22.77 1.99
CA LEU A 217 -9.13 21.56 2.54
C LEU A 217 -8.86 21.37 4.04
N PHE A 218 -7.64 21.66 4.52
CA PHE A 218 -7.21 21.32 5.87
C PHE A 218 -6.79 22.50 6.75
N VAL A 219 -6.45 23.66 6.18
CA VAL A 219 -5.88 24.76 6.96
C VAL A 219 -6.89 25.91 7.19
N ARG A 220 -7.75 26.20 6.23
CA ARG A 220 -8.77 27.28 6.35
C ARG A 220 -9.89 26.98 7.35
N GLY A 221 -9.94 25.81 7.98
CA GLY A 221 -10.94 25.47 9.00
C GLY A 221 -12.37 25.28 8.45
N LEU A 222 -12.53 25.10 7.15
CA LEU A 222 -13.83 24.90 6.52
C LEU A 222 -14.34 23.46 6.76
N ALA A 223 -15.66 23.31 6.84
CA ALA A 223 -16.27 21.97 6.73
C ALA A 223 -15.96 21.37 5.34
N ILE A 224 -15.73 20.06 5.27
CA ILE A 224 -15.27 19.37 4.04
C ILE A 224 -16.12 19.72 2.81
N LYS A 225 -17.45 19.69 2.96
CA LYS A 225 -18.37 20.04 1.85
C LYS A 225 -18.12 21.47 1.34
N LYS A 226 -17.94 22.44 2.24
CA LYS A 226 -17.65 23.83 1.90
C LYS A 226 -16.24 23.97 1.30
N ALA A 227 -15.25 23.25 1.86
CA ALA A 227 -13.89 23.26 1.33
C ALA A 227 -13.84 22.76 -0.12
N LEU A 228 -14.54 21.67 -0.44
CA LEU A 228 -14.61 21.16 -1.82
C LEU A 228 -15.24 22.18 -2.77
N ALA A 229 -16.37 22.80 -2.40
CA ALA A 229 -17.00 23.84 -3.22
C ALA A 229 -16.08 25.06 -3.42
N THR A 230 -15.32 25.44 -2.36
CA THR A 230 -14.33 26.53 -2.45
C THR A 230 -13.17 26.17 -3.37
N ILE A 231 -12.67 24.92 -3.31
CA ILE A 231 -11.61 24.43 -4.22
C ILE A 231 -12.11 24.49 -5.67
N GLU A 232 -13.32 24.05 -5.95
CA GLU A 232 -13.89 24.10 -7.31
C GLU A 232 -14.07 25.53 -7.84
N ALA A 233 -14.35 26.49 -6.97
CA ALA A 233 -14.55 27.90 -7.32
C ALA A 233 -13.24 28.70 -7.45
N GLU A 234 -12.23 28.44 -6.58
CA GLU A 234 -11.02 29.26 -6.47
C GLU A 234 -9.79 28.64 -7.15
N ILE A 235 -9.76 27.33 -7.39
CA ILE A 235 -8.59 26.62 -7.93
C ILE A 235 -8.85 26.19 -9.38
N GLU A 236 -7.93 26.55 -10.27
CA GLU A 236 -8.01 26.15 -11.68
C GLU A 236 -8.11 24.61 -11.85
N PRO A 237 -8.87 24.13 -12.86
CA PRO A 237 -8.96 22.72 -13.18
C PRO A 237 -7.57 22.09 -13.44
N SER A 238 -7.34 20.95 -12.84
CA SER A 238 -6.13 20.16 -13.08
C SER A 238 -6.36 18.70 -12.73
N PRO A 239 -5.58 17.76 -13.28
CA PRO A 239 -5.65 16.36 -12.89
C PRO A 239 -5.49 16.14 -11.38
N TYR A 240 -4.65 16.93 -10.73
CA TYR A 240 -4.40 16.85 -9.28
C TYR A 240 -5.61 17.30 -8.46
N ARG A 241 -6.24 18.42 -8.86
CA ARG A 241 -7.45 18.93 -8.22
C ARG A 241 -8.58 17.91 -8.32
N ASP A 242 -8.79 17.38 -9.51
CA ASP A 242 -9.90 16.47 -9.78
C ASP A 242 -9.69 15.12 -9.07
N GLU A 243 -8.44 14.63 -9.00
CA GLU A 243 -8.10 13.43 -8.22
C GLU A 243 -8.36 13.64 -6.72
N ILE A 244 -7.92 14.77 -6.14
CA ILE A 244 -8.14 15.05 -4.71
C ILE A 244 -9.63 15.17 -4.40
N ILE A 245 -10.39 15.92 -5.21
CA ILE A 245 -11.84 16.07 -5.03
C ILE A 245 -12.55 14.72 -5.16
N GLY A 246 -12.22 13.95 -6.21
CA GLY A 246 -12.80 12.63 -6.46
C GLY A 246 -12.51 11.66 -5.31
N PHE A 247 -11.27 11.65 -4.81
CA PHE A 247 -10.88 10.83 -3.66
C PHE A 247 -11.71 11.17 -2.42
N VAL A 248 -11.83 12.46 -2.10
CA VAL A 248 -12.57 12.92 -0.90
C VAL A 248 -14.06 12.61 -1.02
N ARG A 249 -14.67 12.81 -2.19
CA ARG A 249 -16.10 12.53 -2.44
C ARG A 249 -16.44 11.05 -2.37
N ALA A 250 -15.57 10.19 -2.86
CA ALA A 250 -15.78 8.73 -2.84
C ALA A 250 -15.56 8.09 -1.47
N GLY A 251 -15.01 8.83 -0.49
CA GLY A 251 -14.66 8.30 0.83
C GLY A 251 -15.85 7.92 1.69
N LYS A 252 -15.89 6.68 2.18
CA LYS A 252 -16.94 6.16 3.09
C LYS A 252 -16.50 6.18 4.56
N ARG A 253 -15.20 6.12 4.84
CA ARG A 253 -14.63 6.08 6.22
C ARG A 253 -14.43 7.47 6.82
N GLY A 254 -14.64 8.52 6.03
CA GLY A 254 -14.32 9.89 6.40
C GLY A 254 -12.83 10.18 6.33
N LEU A 255 -12.50 11.46 6.20
CA LEU A 255 -11.12 11.92 6.00
C LEU A 255 -10.37 12.04 7.35
N MET A 256 -9.05 11.82 7.32
CA MET A 256 -8.19 12.12 8.48
C MET A 256 -8.33 13.58 8.90
N LYS A 257 -7.91 13.91 10.12
CA LYS A 257 -8.02 15.28 10.63
C LYS A 257 -7.11 16.24 9.87
N GLY A 258 -7.57 17.46 9.67
CA GLY A 258 -6.74 18.57 9.24
C GLY A 258 -5.71 18.97 10.30
N PHE A 259 -4.85 19.88 9.95
CA PHE A 259 -3.84 20.43 10.86
C PHE A 259 -4.53 21.14 12.04
N ARG A 260 -4.16 20.76 13.27
CA ARG A 260 -4.44 21.56 14.48
C ARG A 260 -3.12 22.14 14.95
N SER A 261 -2.96 23.45 14.83
CA SER A 261 -1.84 24.16 15.46
C SER A 261 -1.91 23.88 16.98
N LEU A 262 -0.81 23.41 17.56
CA LEU A 262 -0.63 23.33 19.01
C LEU A 262 -0.22 24.69 19.58
N HIS A 263 0.02 25.70 18.74
CA HIS A 263 0.37 27.05 19.13
C HIS A 263 -0.79 28.03 18.92
N PRO A 264 -1.11 28.89 19.89
CA PRO A 264 -2.14 29.93 19.74
C PRO A 264 -1.91 30.88 18.57
N ASN A 265 -0.71 30.98 18.04
CA ASN A 265 -0.30 31.92 17.00
C ASN A 265 -0.22 31.33 15.58
N GLY A 266 -0.77 30.13 15.32
CA GLY A 266 -1.01 29.62 13.96
C GLY A 266 0.23 29.34 13.09
N ARG A 267 1.46 29.40 13.60
CA ARG A 267 2.66 29.04 12.82
C ARG A 267 2.82 27.53 12.75
N VAL A 268 2.87 27.01 11.51
CA VAL A 268 3.25 25.63 11.20
C VAL A 268 4.74 25.48 11.48
N PRO A 269 5.19 24.61 12.39
CA PRO A 269 6.61 24.27 12.45
C PRO A 269 7.01 23.58 11.15
N GLU A 270 8.07 24.00 10.51
CA GLU A 270 8.69 23.23 9.45
C GLU A 270 9.08 21.85 10.00
N PRO A 271 8.83 20.76 9.26
CA PRO A 271 9.29 19.44 9.69
C PRO A 271 10.82 19.48 9.78
N ALA A 272 11.36 19.07 10.93
CA ALA A 272 12.80 18.84 11.06
C ALA A 272 13.19 17.80 10.01
N LEU A 273 14.05 18.20 9.10
CA LEU A 273 14.70 17.34 8.12
C LEU A 273 15.96 16.78 8.82
N ASP A 274 15.85 15.56 9.38
CA ASP A 274 16.99 14.71 9.70
C ASP A 274 17.14 13.63 8.61
#